data_8abd6bcb126a874a8cb3810e9c1d6fa9
#
_entry.id   8abd6bcb126a874a8cb3810e9c1d6fa9
#
_cell.length_a   1.000
_cell.length_b   1.000
_cell.length_c   1.000
_cell.angle_alpha   90.00
_cell.angle_beta   90.00
_cell.angle_gamma   90.00
#
_symmetry.space_group_name_H-M   'P 1'
#
loop_
_entity.id
_entity.type
_entity.pdbx_description
1 polymer ?
#
loop_
_entity_poly.entity_id
_entity_poly.type
_entity_poly.pdbx_seq_one_letter_code
_entity_poly.pdbx_strand_id
1 'polypeptide(L)'
;MIPASADASFRRYFRVQTKSASRIVMDAPPDREDCSAFVRIAGYLEEMGLNSPRVLSADSERGFLLLTDLGSRQYLDELKQRPERADRLYGNAVAALAAMQERGRRFQSSLPPYDETLLKFELSLFRDWLCVRHLGLDFTHEEEAWRSCVDLLVDNGLRQPRVFVHRDYHSRNLMVTSENNPGILDFQDAVEGPVTYDLVSLLKDCYIRWPAGRVLAWASGFHSRTVGKSHDIGNSVDFTRSFELMGVQRQLKAAGIFARLWLRDGKPSYLRDIPRTLGYISEVAPRYPELASLARLIDERCLPLLQAKAPAATVARP
;
A
#
# COMPACT_ATOMS: atom_id res chain seq x y z
N MET A 1 15.29 -22.70 13.87
CA MET A 1 14.14 -21.95 13.35
C MET A 1 14.17 -20.59 14.00
N ILE A 2 14.14 -19.50 13.21
CA ILE A 2 14.26 -18.12 13.68
C ILE A 2 13.04 -17.36 13.15
N PRO A 3 12.33 -16.53 13.94
CA PRO A 3 11.27 -15.66 13.42
C PRO A 3 11.77 -14.83 12.26
N ALA A 4 11.06 -14.81 11.14
CA ALA A 4 11.46 -14.09 9.93
C ALA A 4 10.74 -12.74 9.79
N SER A 5 9.51 -12.64 10.28
CA SER A 5 8.71 -11.42 10.28
C SER A 5 7.69 -11.48 11.41
N ALA A 6 7.34 -10.28 11.97
CA ALA A 6 6.17 -10.09 12.80
C ALA A 6 5.21 -9.16 12.03
N ASP A 7 4.13 -9.72 11.51
CA ASP A 7 3.13 -9.00 10.75
C ASP A 7 1.96 -8.52 11.62
N ALA A 8 1.10 -7.67 11.06
CA ALA A 8 -0.15 -7.26 11.67
C ALA A 8 -1.24 -8.35 11.64
N SER A 9 -1.04 -9.42 10.86
CA SER A 9 -1.92 -10.59 10.70
C SER A 9 -1.66 -11.66 11.77
N PHE A 10 -2.47 -12.72 11.77
CA PHE A 10 -2.26 -13.90 12.60
C PHE A 10 -1.22 -14.86 12.00
N ARG A 11 -0.70 -14.59 10.82
CA ARG A 11 0.34 -15.38 10.16
C ARG A 11 1.67 -15.19 10.85
N ARG A 12 2.38 -16.28 11.07
CA ARG A 12 3.73 -16.30 11.64
C ARG A 12 4.69 -16.86 10.60
N TYR A 13 5.85 -16.26 10.47
CA TYR A 13 6.85 -16.65 9.48
C TYR A 13 8.14 -17.03 10.19
N PHE A 14 8.67 -18.21 9.86
CA PHE A 14 9.89 -18.75 10.45
C PHE A 14 10.88 -19.10 9.36
N ARG A 15 12.12 -18.60 9.49
CA ARG A 15 13.22 -19.00 8.61
C ARG A 15 13.85 -20.29 9.10
N VAL A 16 13.97 -21.25 8.19
CA VAL A 16 14.61 -22.54 8.41
C VAL A 16 15.83 -22.65 7.49
N GLN A 17 17.00 -22.78 8.08
CA GLN A 17 18.23 -23.01 7.34
C GLN A 17 18.47 -24.51 7.22
N THR A 18 18.61 -24.99 5.99
CA THR A 18 19.06 -26.37 5.70
C THR A 18 20.51 -26.34 5.22
N LYS A 19 21.13 -27.51 5.01
CA LYS A 19 22.50 -27.59 4.49
C LYS A 19 22.66 -26.97 3.09
N SER A 20 21.60 -26.97 2.28
CA SER A 20 21.63 -26.56 0.88
C SER A 20 20.86 -25.26 0.59
N ALA A 21 19.93 -24.84 1.46
CA ALA A 21 19.06 -23.68 1.18
C ALA A 21 18.40 -23.11 2.44
N SER A 22 18.03 -21.82 2.34
CA SER A 22 17.10 -21.18 3.27
C SER A 22 15.66 -21.33 2.77
N ARG A 23 14.72 -21.54 3.70
CA ARG A 23 13.28 -21.66 3.43
C ARG A 23 12.49 -20.86 4.47
N ILE A 24 11.27 -20.51 4.11
CA ILE A 24 10.32 -19.90 5.05
C ILE A 24 9.19 -20.91 5.31
N VAL A 25 8.90 -21.14 6.57
CA VAL A 25 7.68 -21.82 7.02
C VAL A 25 6.69 -20.73 7.42
N MET A 26 5.55 -20.68 6.75
CA MET A 26 4.41 -19.89 7.16
C MET A 26 3.48 -20.77 8.01
N ASP A 27 3.08 -20.26 9.16
CA ASP A 27 2.11 -20.82 10.07
C ASP A 27 0.93 -19.86 10.13
N ALA A 28 -0.20 -20.28 9.57
CA ALA A 28 -1.45 -19.53 9.46
C ALA A 28 -2.58 -20.36 10.08
N PRO A 29 -2.94 -20.12 11.36
CA PRO A 29 -3.95 -20.91 12.05
C PRO A 29 -5.27 -20.97 11.27
N PRO A 30 -5.79 -22.16 10.90
CA PRO A 30 -6.94 -22.30 10.00
C PRO A 30 -8.25 -21.71 10.50
N ASP A 31 -8.39 -21.54 11.82
CA ASP A 31 -9.52 -20.87 12.47
C ASP A 31 -9.53 -19.36 12.28
N ARG A 32 -8.43 -18.77 11.77
CA ARG A 32 -8.24 -17.30 11.63
C ARG A 32 -7.77 -16.86 10.26
N GLU A 33 -7.13 -17.73 9.50
CA GLU A 33 -6.48 -17.39 8.23
C GLU A 33 -6.76 -18.47 7.18
N ASP A 34 -7.18 -18.07 6.00
CA ASP A 34 -7.30 -18.96 4.84
C ASP A 34 -6.04 -18.83 3.96
N CYS A 35 -5.33 -19.96 3.82
CA CYS A 35 -4.15 -20.05 2.96
C CYS A 35 -4.48 -20.13 1.47
N SER A 36 -5.73 -20.38 1.07
CA SER A 36 -6.10 -20.61 -0.33
C SER A 36 -5.81 -19.40 -1.22
N ALA A 37 -6.12 -18.21 -0.73
CA ALA A 37 -5.82 -16.95 -1.42
C ALA A 37 -4.31 -16.78 -1.62
N PHE A 38 -3.50 -17.05 -0.58
CA PHE A 38 -2.04 -16.98 -0.68
C PHE A 38 -1.50 -17.94 -1.76
N VAL A 39 -1.90 -19.20 -1.72
CA VAL A 39 -1.45 -20.24 -2.67
C VAL A 39 -1.84 -19.87 -4.09
N ARG A 40 -3.09 -19.45 -4.31
CA ARG A 40 -3.61 -19.04 -5.62
C ARG A 40 -2.84 -17.84 -6.19
N ILE A 41 -2.68 -16.77 -5.41
CA ILE A 41 -2.02 -15.56 -5.89
C ILE A 41 -0.51 -15.79 -6.09
N ALA A 42 0.15 -16.57 -5.23
CA ALA A 42 1.54 -16.99 -5.43
C ALA A 42 1.72 -17.69 -6.78
N GLY A 43 0.81 -18.59 -7.14
CA GLY A 43 0.81 -19.26 -8.43
C GLY A 43 0.64 -18.28 -9.61
N TYR A 44 -0.25 -17.30 -9.49
CA TYR A 44 -0.41 -16.27 -10.51
C TYR A 44 0.87 -15.43 -10.71
N LEU A 45 1.51 -15.00 -9.62
CA LEU A 45 2.75 -14.24 -9.69
C LEU A 45 3.89 -15.06 -10.30
N GLU A 46 3.99 -16.35 -9.98
CA GLU A 46 4.96 -17.27 -10.59
C GLU A 46 4.72 -17.41 -12.10
N GLU A 47 3.47 -17.62 -12.53
CA GLU A 47 3.11 -17.68 -13.95
C GLU A 47 3.33 -16.36 -14.70
N MET A 48 3.22 -15.22 -14.02
CA MET A 48 3.59 -13.90 -14.56
C MET A 48 5.12 -13.73 -14.68
N GLY A 49 5.93 -14.64 -14.15
CA GLY A 49 7.39 -14.55 -14.09
C GLY A 49 7.87 -13.46 -13.12
N LEU A 50 7.09 -13.16 -12.09
CA LEU A 50 7.44 -12.22 -11.02
C LEU A 50 8.09 -12.95 -9.86
N ASN A 51 8.99 -12.25 -9.16
CA ASN A 51 9.72 -12.82 -8.04
C ASN A 51 8.90 -12.69 -6.76
N SER A 52 8.18 -13.72 -6.41
CA SER A 52 7.42 -13.85 -5.15
C SER A 52 7.80 -15.16 -4.43
N PRO A 53 7.50 -15.32 -3.14
CA PRO A 53 7.65 -16.63 -2.47
C PRO A 53 6.86 -17.70 -3.22
N ARG A 54 7.57 -18.73 -3.71
CA ARG A 54 6.94 -19.91 -4.31
C ARG A 54 6.53 -20.87 -3.22
N VAL A 55 5.33 -21.45 -3.36
CA VAL A 55 4.84 -22.48 -2.47
C VAL A 55 5.46 -23.84 -2.87
N LEU A 56 6.36 -24.34 -2.03
CA LEU A 56 7.06 -25.61 -2.25
C LEU A 56 6.25 -26.80 -1.75
N SER A 57 5.48 -26.60 -0.68
CA SER A 57 4.58 -27.58 -0.09
C SER A 57 3.51 -26.85 0.71
N ALA A 58 2.31 -27.42 0.78
CA ALA A 58 1.18 -26.89 1.53
C ALA A 58 0.49 -28.00 2.33
N ASP A 59 0.23 -27.74 3.61
CA ASP A 59 -0.69 -28.48 4.47
C ASP A 59 -1.79 -27.50 4.89
N SER A 60 -2.79 -27.37 4.03
CA SER A 60 -3.88 -26.39 4.22
C SER A 60 -4.79 -26.77 5.40
N GLU A 61 -4.88 -28.04 5.76
CA GLU A 61 -5.69 -28.50 6.90
C GLU A 61 -5.10 -28.00 8.23
N ARG A 62 -3.76 -27.94 8.31
CA ARG A 62 -3.05 -27.45 9.49
C ARG A 62 -2.57 -26.00 9.36
N GLY A 63 -2.74 -25.39 8.20
CA GLY A 63 -2.34 -24.00 7.94
C GLY A 63 -0.84 -23.80 7.76
N PHE A 64 -0.07 -24.81 7.33
CA PHE A 64 1.36 -24.68 7.10
C PHE A 64 1.71 -24.63 5.62
N LEU A 65 2.53 -23.62 5.25
CA LEU A 65 3.15 -23.54 3.93
C LEU A 65 4.67 -23.53 4.03
N LEU A 66 5.34 -24.26 3.16
CA LEU A 66 6.78 -24.19 2.96
C LEU A 66 7.05 -23.32 1.72
N LEU A 67 7.80 -22.24 1.88
CA LEU A 67 8.02 -21.22 0.87
C LEU A 67 9.48 -21.04 0.54
N THR A 68 9.78 -20.53 -0.66
CA THR A 68 11.12 -20.02 -0.98
C THR A 68 11.44 -18.78 -0.14
N ASP A 69 12.70 -18.60 0.22
CA ASP A 69 13.17 -17.45 1.00
C ASP A 69 13.75 -16.38 0.09
N LEU A 70 13.17 -15.17 0.10
CA LEU A 70 13.63 -14.01 -0.67
C LEU A 70 14.68 -13.17 0.08
N GLY A 71 15.20 -13.66 1.20
CA GLY A 71 16.19 -12.99 2.03
C GLY A 71 15.57 -12.10 3.11
N SER A 72 16.38 -11.16 3.63
CA SER A 72 16.00 -10.33 4.78
C SER A 72 16.05 -8.81 4.53
N ARG A 73 16.45 -8.38 3.33
CA ARG A 73 16.61 -6.95 3.01
C ARG A 73 15.36 -6.39 2.37
N GLN A 74 14.58 -5.62 3.13
CA GLN A 74 13.44 -4.87 2.60
C GLN A 74 13.92 -3.62 1.84
N TYR A 75 13.11 -3.17 0.87
CA TYR A 75 13.35 -1.89 0.20
C TYR A 75 13.42 -0.73 1.19
N LEU A 76 12.52 -0.69 2.18
CA LEU A 76 12.48 0.38 3.17
C LEU A 76 13.81 0.54 3.90
N ASP A 77 14.40 -0.57 4.38
CA ASP A 77 15.66 -0.54 5.12
C ASP A 77 16.83 -0.17 4.21
N GLU A 78 16.87 -0.74 3.01
CA GLU A 78 17.89 -0.39 2.01
C GLU A 78 17.82 1.08 1.62
N LEU A 79 16.63 1.64 1.39
CA LEU A 79 16.42 3.03 1.01
C LEU A 79 16.75 4.03 2.13
N LYS A 80 16.53 3.65 3.39
CA LYS A 80 16.96 4.46 4.55
C LYS A 80 18.46 4.50 4.71
N GLN A 81 19.14 3.37 4.47
CA GLN A 81 20.59 3.25 4.60
C GLN A 81 21.33 3.81 3.38
N ARG A 82 20.76 3.67 2.20
CA ARG A 82 21.38 3.98 0.89
C ARG A 82 20.39 4.68 -0.03
N PRO A 83 20.01 5.94 0.27
CA PRO A 83 19.02 6.69 -0.51
C PRO A 83 19.45 6.95 -1.96
N GLU A 84 20.75 6.90 -2.27
CA GLU A 84 21.28 6.98 -3.62
C GLU A 84 20.84 5.83 -4.53
N ARG A 85 20.41 4.70 -3.96
CA ARG A 85 19.89 3.55 -4.71
C ARG A 85 18.43 3.69 -5.14
N ALA A 86 17.76 4.75 -4.74
CA ALA A 86 16.32 4.88 -4.93
C ALA A 86 15.92 4.80 -6.40
N ASP A 87 16.61 5.50 -7.33
CA ASP A 87 16.21 5.49 -8.74
C ASP A 87 16.28 4.09 -9.35
N ARG A 88 17.30 3.32 -8.97
CA ARG A 88 17.43 1.93 -9.41
C ARG A 88 16.35 1.04 -8.83
N LEU A 89 16.10 1.13 -7.52
CA LEU A 89 15.12 0.28 -6.84
C LEU A 89 13.70 0.60 -7.29
N TYR A 90 13.33 1.88 -7.36
CA TYR A 90 12.01 2.30 -7.85
C TYR A 90 11.85 2.01 -9.35
N GLY A 91 12.91 2.15 -10.15
CA GLY A 91 12.90 1.74 -11.55
C GLY A 91 12.59 0.25 -11.74
N ASN A 92 13.18 -0.63 -10.92
CA ASN A 92 12.89 -2.06 -10.91
C ASN A 92 11.45 -2.34 -10.44
N ALA A 93 11.01 -1.69 -9.35
CA ALA A 93 9.65 -1.86 -8.82
C ALA A 93 8.58 -1.40 -9.81
N VAL A 94 8.78 -0.25 -10.46
CA VAL A 94 7.88 0.26 -11.51
C VAL A 94 7.84 -0.69 -12.71
N ALA A 95 8.97 -1.26 -13.11
CA ALA A 95 9.00 -2.23 -14.20
C ALA A 95 8.27 -3.53 -13.84
N ALA A 96 8.45 -4.03 -12.62
CA ALA A 96 7.75 -5.22 -12.12
C ALA A 96 6.24 -4.96 -11.98
N LEU A 97 5.83 -3.78 -11.51
CA LEU A 97 4.43 -3.37 -11.44
C LEU A 97 3.78 -3.33 -12.83
N ALA A 98 4.43 -2.71 -13.81
CA ALA A 98 3.93 -2.67 -15.17
C ALA A 98 3.79 -4.08 -15.77
N ALA A 99 4.76 -4.97 -15.51
CA ALA A 99 4.70 -6.37 -15.93
C ALA A 99 3.56 -7.14 -15.22
N MET A 100 3.34 -6.88 -13.93
CA MET A 100 2.25 -7.47 -13.15
C MET A 100 0.88 -7.09 -13.72
N GLN A 101 0.66 -5.83 -14.04
CA GLN A 101 -0.59 -5.35 -14.60
C GLN A 101 -0.83 -5.89 -16.02
N GLU A 102 0.20 -5.91 -16.85
CA GLU A 102 0.13 -6.44 -18.22
C GLU A 102 -0.17 -7.95 -18.22
N ARG A 103 0.65 -8.73 -17.52
CA ARG A 103 0.57 -10.21 -17.52
C ARG A 103 -0.55 -10.72 -16.63
N GLY A 104 -0.92 -9.94 -15.60
CA GLY A 104 -2.00 -10.25 -14.66
C GLY A 104 -3.40 -10.17 -15.27
N ARG A 105 -3.54 -9.60 -16.45
CA ARG A 105 -4.82 -9.44 -17.15
C ARG A 105 -5.60 -10.76 -17.30
N ARG A 106 -4.92 -11.86 -17.54
CA ARG A 106 -5.53 -13.20 -17.69
C ARG A 106 -6.10 -13.74 -16.37
N PHE A 107 -5.71 -13.19 -15.22
CA PHE A 107 -6.19 -13.63 -13.91
C PHE A 107 -7.19 -12.65 -13.28
N GLN A 108 -7.40 -11.50 -13.88
CA GLN A 108 -8.18 -10.38 -13.35
C GLN A 108 -9.58 -10.79 -12.92
N SER A 109 -10.30 -11.54 -13.79
CA SER A 109 -11.68 -11.98 -13.55
C SER A 109 -11.82 -12.96 -12.37
N SER A 110 -10.72 -13.52 -11.87
CA SER A 110 -10.71 -14.41 -10.71
C SER A 110 -10.45 -13.68 -9.38
N LEU A 111 -10.19 -12.37 -9.45
CA LEU A 111 -9.94 -11.53 -8.29
C LEU A 111 -11.21 -10.86 -7.78
N PRO A 112 -11.33 -10.61 -6.47
CA PRO A 112 -12.40 -9.77 -5.96
C PRO A 112 -12.35 -8.37 -6.61
N PRO A 113 -13.50 -7.74 -6.90
CA PRO A 113 -13.52 -6.39 -7.43
C PRO A 113 -13.17 -5.36 -6.35
N TYR A 114 -12.36 -4.37 -6.71
CA TYR A 114 -12.20 -3.14 -5.93
C TYR A 114 -13.29 -2.17 -6.33
N ASP A 115 -14.48 -2.37 -5.77
CA ASP A 115 -15.72 -1.70 -6.15
C ASP A 115 -16.02 -0.45 -5.31
N GLU A 116 -17.17 0.16 -5.59
CA GLU A 116 -17.66 1.33 -4.85
C GLU A 116 -17.80 1.07 -3.35
N THR A 117 -18.28 -0.11 -2.99
CA THR A 117 -18.50 -0.50 -1.59
C THR A 117 -17.18 -0.53 -0.83
N LEU A 118 -16.16 -1.16 -1.42
CA LEU A 118 -14.83 -1.24 -0.82
C LEU A 118 -14.15 0.13 -0.76
N LEU A 119 -14.25 0.94 -1.82
CA LEU A 119 -13.74 2.32 -1.85
C LEU A 119 -14.36 3.19 -0.74
N LYS A 120 -15.68 3.18 -0.60
CA LYS A 120 -16.40 3.93 0.45
C LYS A 120 -16.04 3.44 1.84
N PHE A 121 -15.96 2.12 2.03
CA PHE A 121 -15.52 1.54 3.30
C PHE A 121 -14.10 1.99 3.68
N GLU A 122 -13.16 1.94 2.75
CA GLU A 122 -11.79 2.37 3.02
C GLU A 122 -11.69 3.86 3.35
N LEU A 123 -12.46 4.71 2.68
CA LEU A 123 -12.54 6.14 2.98
C LEU A 123 -13.19 6.41 4.36
N SER A 124 -14.20 5.62 4.74
CA SER A 124 -14.84 5.79 6.06
C SER A 124 -13.87 5.59 7.23
N LEU A 125 -12.79 4.82 7.03
CA LEU A 125 -11.77 4.60 8.06
C LEU A 125 -11.11 5.91 8.52
N PHE A 126 -10.89 6.86 7.61
CA PHE A 126 -10.36 8.18 7.96
C PHE A 126 -11.33 8.93 8.88
N ARG A 127 -12.60 9.06 8.45
CA ARG A 127 -13.62 9.74 9.24
C ARG A 127 -13.82 9.07 10.61
N ASP A 128 -14.09 7.77 10.60
CA ASP A 128 -14.56 7.06 11.79
C ASP A 128 -13.43 6.81 12.80
N TRP A 129 -12.25 6.42 12.36
CA TRP A 129 -11.16 6.04 13.25
C TRP A 129 -10.21 7.20 13.54
N LEU A 130 -9.79 7.96 12.52
CA LEU A 130 -8.89 9.07 12.77
C LEU A 130 -9.63 10.29 13.29
N CYS A 131 -10.60 10.82 12.54
CA CYS A 131 -11.23 12.09 12.90
C CYS A 131 -12.08 11.96 14.15
N VAL A 132 -13.07 11.06 14.16
CA VAL A 132 -14.02 10.96 15.26
C VAL A 132 -13.40 10.28 16.47
N ARG A 133 -12.93 9.03 16.35
CA ARG A 133 -12.49 8.24 17.51
C ARG A 133 -11.14 8.66 18.07
N HIS A 134 -10.15 8.95 17.22
CA HIS A 134 -8.82 9.28 17.69
C HIS A 134 -8.67 10.77 18.02
N LEU A 135 -9.13 11.67 17.15
CA LEU A 135 -8.98 13.10 17.31
C LEU A 135 -10.13 13.73 18.13
N GLY A 136 -11.29 13.09 18.18
CA GLY A 136 -12.48 13.61 18.90
C GLY A 136 -13.16 14.74 18.14
N LEU A 137 -13.04 14.77 16.81
CA LEU A 137 -13.68 15.79 15.97
C LEU A 137 -15.18 15.54 15.85
N ASP A 138 -15.97 16.58 16.06
CA ASP A 138 -17.36 16.62 15.60
C ASP A 138 -17.35 16.80 14.08
N PHE A 139 -18.00 15.89 13.38
CA PHE A 139 -18.03 15.85 11.91
C PHE A 139 -19.34 16.39 11.32
N THR A 140 -20.25 16.87 12.16
CA THR A 140 -21.60 17.30 11.74
C THR A 140 -21.57 18.39 10.65
N HIS A 141 -20.66 19.35 10.77
CA HIS A 141 -20.54 20.46 9.82
C HIS A 141 -19.74 20.11 8.56
N GLU A 142 -18.98 19.03 8.58
CA GLU A 142 -18.15 18.56 7.47
C GLU A 142 -18.83 17.48 6.62
N GLU A 143 -19.99 16.97 7.03
CA GLU A 143 -20.60 15.78 6.43
C GLU A 143 -20.92 15.95 4.93
N GLU A 144 -21.43 17.10 4.50
CA GLU A 144 -21.74 17.38 3.09
C GLU A 144 -20.47 17.50 2.27
N ALA A 145 -19.49 18.25 2.75
CA ALA A 145 -18.20 18.41 2.07
C ALA A 145 -17.44 17.07 2.02
N TRP A 146 -17.51 16.27 3.07
CA TRP A 146 -16.95 14.94 3.10
C TRP A 146 -17.59 14.02 2.07
N ARG A 147 -18.93 14.01 1.97
CA ARG A 147 -19.65 13.22 0.97
C ARG A 147 -19.23 13.58 -0.44
N SER A 148 -19.17 14.88 -0.77
CA SER A 148 -18.70 15.35 -2.08
C SER A 148 -17.26 14.92 -2.38
N CYS A 149 -16.39 14.94 -1.38
CA CYS A 149 -15.01 14.44 -1.50
C CYS A 149 -14.98 12.93 -1.75
N VAL A 150 -15.78 12.14 -1.01
CA VAL A 150 -15.90 10.69 -1.19
C VAL A 150 -16.37 10.36 -2.60
N ASP A 151 -17.42 11.03 -3.09
CA ASP A 151 -17.98 10.80 -4.42
C ASP A 151 -16.94 11.09 -5.52
N LEU A 152 -16.17 12.18 -5.40
CA LEU A 152 -15.06 12.49 -6.31
C LEU A 152 -14.01 11.39 -6.34
N LEU A 153 -13.56 10.92 -5.18
CA LEU A 153 -12.49 9.93 -5.06
C LEU A 153 -12.94 8.54 -5.53
N VAL A 154 -14.17 8.17 -5.24
CA VAL A 154 -14.80 6.93 -5.70
C VAL A 154 -14.94 6.95 -7.22
N ASP A 155 -15.50 8.03 -7.78
CA ASP A 155 -15.64 8.21 -9.22
C ASP A 155 -14.29 8.13 -9.94
N ASN A 156 -13.25 8.81 -9.41
CA ASN A 156 -11.89 8.68 -9.94
C ASN A 156 -11.39 7.22 -9.92
N GLY A 157 -11.64 6.47 -8.86
CA GLY A 157 -11.22 5.07 -8.78
C GLY A 157 -11.96 4.17 -9.77
N LEU A 158 -13.27 4.36 -9.92
CA LEU A 158 -14.11 3.52 -10.77
C LEU A 158 -13.93 3.77 -12.27
N ARG A 159 -13.56 5.00 -12.66
CA ARG A 159 -13.33 5.36 -14.08
C ARG A 159 -12.00 4.88 -14.63
N GLN A 160 -11.04 4.54 -13.78
CA GLN A 160 -9.74 4.07 -14.25
C GLN A 160 -9.83 2.68 -14.88
N PRO A 161 -8.95 2.37 -15.85
CA PRO A 161 -8.77 1.00 -16.33
C PRO A 161 -8.49 0.06 -15.15
N ARG A 162 -9.11 -1.13 -15.22
CA ARG A 162 -8.98 -2.14 -14.17
C ARG A 162 -7.86 -3.10 -14.51
N VAL A 163 -7.05 -3.39 -13.50
CA VAL A 163 -5.86 -4.24 -13.59
C VAL A 163 -5.76 -5.18 -12.38
N PHE A 164 -4.80 -6.09 -12.42
CA PHE A 164 -4.35 -6.80 -11.22
C PHE A 164 -3.72 -5.81 -10.26
N VAL A 165 -4.30 -5.62 -9.07
CA VAL A 165 -3.85 -4.72 -8.01
C VAL A 165 -3.41 -5.55 -6.80
N HIS A 166 -2.18 -5.36 -6.38
CA HIS A 166 -1.58 -6.01 -5.21
C HIS A 166 -2.15 -5.48 -3.87
N ARG A 167 -2.55 -4.22 -3.82
CA ARG A 167 -3.04 -3.39 -2.69
C ARG A 167 -1.94 -2.88 -1.75
N ASP A 168 -0.94 -3.68 -1.43
CA ASP A 168 0.12 -3.32 -0.48
C ASP A 168 1.52 -3.33 -1.13
N TYR A 169 1.61 -2.80 -2.37
CA TYR A 169 2.83 -2.71 -3.16
C TYR A 169 3.69 -1.52 -2.73
N HIS A 170 4.35 -1.62 -1.58
CA HIS A 170 5.14 -0.56 -0.96
C HIS A 170 6.48 -1.08 -0.41
N SER A 171 7.35 -0.17 0.04
CA SER A 171 8.74 -0.48 0.41
C SER A 171 8.92 -1.52 1.52
N ARG A 172 7.93 -1.75 2.38
CA ARG A 172 7.98 -2.81 3.40
C ARG A 172 7.68 -4.20 2.86
N ASN A 173 6.98 -4.28 1.74
CA ASN A 173 6.56 -5.54 1.12
C ASN A 173 7.38 -5.87 -0.13
N LEU A 174 8.41 -5.07 -0.42
CA LEU A 174 9.36 -5.34 -1.49
C LEU A 174 10.72 -5.71 -0.92
N MET A 175 11.31 -6.80 -1.44
CA MET A 175 12.61 -7.33 -1.03
C MET A 175 13.68 -6.99 -2.05
N VAL A 176 14.88 -6.63 -1.57
CA VAL A 176 16.05 -6.48 -2.41
C VAL A 176 16.64 -7.85 -2.69
N THR A 177 16.53 -8.29 -3.93
CA THR A 177 17.06 -9.58 -4.40
C THR A 177 18.19 -9.38 -5.39
N SER A 178 19.10 -10.37 -5.52
CA SER A 178 20.21 -10.33 -6.48
C SER A 178 19.73 -10.52 -7.91
N GLU A 179 18.68 -11.33 -8.08
CA GLU A 179 18.07 -11.66 -9.37
C GLU A 179 16.59 -11.31 -9.33
N ASN A 180 16.02 -10.95 -10.46
CA ASN A 180 14.60 -10.64 -10.64
C ASN A 180 14.06 -9.69 -9.54
N ASN A 181 14.79 -8.62 -9.27
CA ASN A 181 14.42 -7.61 -8.28
C ASN A 181 13.22 -6.77 -8.76
N PRO A 182 12.21 -6.51 -7.92
CA PRO A 182 12.05 -6.85 -6.50
C PRO A 182 11.52 -8.26 -6.24
N GLY A 183 11.79 -8.79 -5.04
CA GLY A 183 10.95 -9.82 -4.45
C GLY A 183 9.66 -9.19 -3.91
N ILE A 184 8.50 -9.79 -4.17
CA ILE A 184 7.18 -9.24 -3.85
C ILE A 184 6.53 -10.09 -2.75
N LEU A 185 6.17 -9.46 -1.62
CA LEU A 185 5.53 -10.08 -0.46
C LEU A 185 4.11 -9.53 -0.26
N ASP A 186 3.31 -10.21 0.57
CA ASP A 186 2.02 -9.73 1.09
C ASP A 186 0.97 -9.47 0.01
N PHE A 187 0.83 -10.40 -0.92
CA PHE A 187 0.05 -10.30 -2.16
C PHE A 187 -1.33 -10.95 -2.10
N GLN A 188 -1.67 -11.66 -1.01
CA GLN A 188 -2.87 -12.50 -0.95
C GLN A 188 -4.20 -11.71 -1.00
N ASP A 189 -4.15 -10.41 -0.70
CA ASP A 189 -5.31 -9.51 -0.74
C ASP A 189 -5.48 -8.81 -2.11
N ALA A 190 -4.87 -9.36 -3.16
CA ALA A 190 -4.96 -8.82 -4.51
C ALA A 190 -6.41 -8.73 -5.01
N VAL A 191 -6.70 -7.67 -5.76
CA VAL A 191 -8.03 -7.36 -6.30
C VAL A 191 -7.95 -6.94 -7.76
N GLU A 192 -9.08 -6.95 -8.45
CA GLU A 192 -9.23 -6.24 -9.73
C GLU A 192 -9.59 -4.78 -9.45
N GLY A 193 -8.68 -3.85 -9.74
CA GLY A 193 -8.84 -2.46 -9.32
C GLY A 193 -8.16 -1.43 -10.21
N PRO A 194 -8.14 -0.16 -9.79
CA PRO A 194 -7.67 0.96 -10.60
C PRO A 194 -6.15 0.90 -10.85
N VAL A 195 -5.74 1.17 -12.08
CA VAL A 195 -4.36 1.04 -12.57
C VAL A 195 -3.34 1.87 -11.78
N THR A 196 -3.73 3.01 -11.20
CA THR A 196 -2.79 3.85 -10.42
C THR A 196 -2.65 3.45 -8.96
N TYR A 197 -3.45 2.51 -8.44
CA TYR A 197 -3.48 2.20 -7.01
C TYR A 197 -2.11 1.75 -6.46
N ASP A 198 -1.51 0.73 -7.05
CA ASP A 198 -0.22 0.20 -6.60
C ASP A 198 0.93 1.16 -6.88
N LEU A 199 0.84 1.93 -7.96
CA LEU A 199 1.81 2.98 -8.24
C LEU A 199 1.81 4.06 -7.15
N VAL A 200 0.63 4.47 -6.69
CA VAL A 200 0.49 5.36 -5.53
C VAL A 200 1.05 4.72 -4.27
N SER A 201 0.74 3.45 -4.03
CA SER A 201 1.24 2.70 -2.88
C SER A 201 2.76 2.70 -2.81
N LEU A 202 3.40 2.55 -3.97
CA LEU A 202 4.85 2.55 -4.12
C LEU A 202 5.45 3.95 -3.98
N LEU A 203 4.95 4.94 -4.74
CA LEU A 203 5.60 6.24 -4.91
C LEU A 203 5.21 7.28 -3.85
N LYS A 204 4.03 7.14 -3.25
CA LYS A 204 3.55 7.93 -2.11
C LYS A 204 3.42 7.05 -0.86
N ASP A 205 4.48 6.31 -0.58
CA ASP A 205 4.57 5.34 0.52
C ASP A 205 4.42 6.02 1.89
N CYS A 206 3.66 5.40 2.78
CA CYS A 206 3.43 5.89 4.15
C CYS A 206 4.69 5.85 5.04
N TYR A 207 5.71 5.07 4.66
CA TYR A 207 6.89 4.80 5.48
C TYR A 207 8.15 5.56 5.06
N ILE A 208 8.18 6.03 3.80
CA ILE A 208 9.29 6.82 3.25
C ILE A 208 8.73 7.86 2.29
N ARG A 209 9.34 9.06 2.27
CA ARG A 209 8.89 10.16 1.41
C ARG A 209 10.03 10.66 0.54
N TRP A 210 9.71 10.94 -0.72
CA TRP A 210 10.63 11.48 -1.70
C TRP A 210 10.20 12.87 -2.18
N PRO A 211 11.12 13.70 -2.68
CA PRO A 211 10.78 14.97 -3.30
C PRO A 211 9.76 14.80 -4.43
N ALA A 212 8.78 15.70 -4.52
CA ALA A 212 7.68 15.61 -5.47
C ALA A 212 8.12 15.46 -6.94
N GLY A 213 9.17 16.19 -7.35
CA GLY A 213 9.73 16.07 -8.70
C GLY A 213 10.26 14.65 -9.00
N ARG A 214 10.84 13.98 -8.02
CA ARG A 214 11.32 12.59 -8.17
C ARG A 214 10.17 11.59 -8.29
N VAL A 215 9.13 11.77 -7.47
CA VAL A 215 7.90 10.99 -7.53
C VAL A 215 7.24 11.12 -8.91
N LEU A 216 7.12 12.35 -9.42
CA LEU A 216 6.55 12.61 -10.74
C LEU A 216 7.39 12.00 -11.87
N ALA A 217 8.73 12.03 -11.79
CA ALA A 217 9.59 11.40 -12.78
C ALA A 217 9.37 9.88 -12.85
N TRP A 218 9.29 9.19 -11.70
CA TRP A 218 8.99 7.76 -11.66
C TRP A 218 7.57 7.44 -12.14
N ALA A 219 6.57 8.27 -11.77
CA ALA A 219 5.20 8.12 -12.24
C ALA A 219 5.10 8.29 -13.77
N SER A 220 5.78 9.30 -14.34
CA SER A 220 5.86 9.49 -15.78
C SER A 220 6.54 8.31 -16.48
N GLY A 221 7.58 7.75 -15.86
CA GLY A 221 8.24 6.53 -16.36
C GLY A 221 7.32 5.30 -16.37
N PHE A 222 6.40 5.18 -15.41
CA PHE A 222 5.35 4.17 -15.44
C PHE A 222 4.34 4.46 -16.56
N HIS A 223 3.82 5.68 -16.64
CA HIS A 223 2.85 6.08 -17.67
C HIS A 223 3.38 5.77 -19.07
N SER A 224 4.64 6.14 -19.37
CA SER A 224 5.28 5.85 -20.66
C SER A 224 5.33 4.36 -21.00
N ARG A 225 5.32 3.46 -20.01
CA ARG A 225 5.31 2.00 -20.21
C ARG A 225 3.92 1.46 -20.48
N THR A 226 2.86 2.21 -20.14
CA THR A 226 1.46 1.80 -20.26
C THR A 226 0.76 2.41 -21.47
N VAL A 227 1.32 3.45 -22.09
CA VAL A 227 0.79 4.10 -23.29
C VAL A 227 0.56 3.06 -24.41
N GLY A 228 -0.63 3.11 -25.01
CA GLY A 228 -1.05 2.20 -26.09
C GLY A 228 -1.39 0.78 -25.63
N LYS A 229 -1.35 0.50 -24.32
CA LYS A 229 -1.78 -0.78 -23.76
C LYS A 229 -3.25 -0.76 -23.34
N SER A 230 -3.78 -1.92 -23.01
CA SER A 230 -5.22 -2.06 -22.63
C SER A 230 -5.59 -1.35 -21.33
N HIS A 231 -4.62 -0.94 -20.53
CA HIS A 231 -4.78 -0.21 -19.28
C HIS A 231 -4.20 1.21 -19.36
N ASP A 232 -4.09 1.77 -20.55
CA ASP A 232 -3.69 3.15 -20.80
C ASP A 232 -4.76 4.12 -20.27
N ILE A 233 -4.33 5.11 -19.49
CA ILE A 233 -5.21 6.19 -19.00
C ILE A 233 -5.35 7.32 -20.03
N GLY A 234 -4.59 7.29 -21.11
CA GLY A 234 -4.57 8.34 -22.11
C GLY A 234 -3.44 9.34 -21.89
N ASN A 235 -3.73 10.64 -22.00
CA ASN A 235 -2.70 11.66 -21.91
C ASN A 235 -2.14 11.85 -20.49
N SER A 236 -1.00 12.57 -20.40
CA SER A 236 -0.29 12.79 -19.14
C SER A 236 -1.06 13.62 -18.12
N VAL A 237 -2.02 14.45 -18.56
CA VAL A 237 -2.85 15.26 -17.65
C VAL A 237 -3.86 14.39 -16.94
N ASP A 238 -4.58 13.55 -17.69
CA ASP A 238 -5.56 12.59 -17.14
C ASP A 238 -4.88 11.58 -16.22
N PHE A 239 -3.71 11.08 -16.64
CA PHE A 239 -2.90 10.19 -15.80
C PHE A 239 -2.50 10.87 -14.48
N THR A 240 -1.98 12.11 -14.53
CA THR A 240 -1.54 12.82 -13.33
C THR A 240 -2.70 13.06 -12.37
N ARG A 241 -3.86 13.51 -12.90
CA ARG A 241 -5.07 13.69 -12.09
C ARG A 241 -5.51 12.39 -11.42
N SER A 242 -5.59 11.30 -12.19
CA SER A 242 -5.99 9.99 -11.68
C SER A 242 -5.04 9.48 -10.60
N PHE A 243 -3.73 9.63 -10.80
CA PHE A 243 -2.68 9.25 -9.83
C PHE A 243 -2.76 10.10 -8.56
N GLU A 244 -2.96 11.41 -8.67
CA GLU A 244 -3.02 12.32 -7.51
C GLU A 244 -4.28 12.08 -6.68
N LEU A 245 -5.45 11.95 -7.30
CA LEU A 245 -6.71 11.68 -6.59
C LEU A 245 -6.71 10.27 -5.96
N MET A 246 -6.16 9.27 -6.63
CA MET A 246 -5.95 7.95 -6.03
C MET A 246 -4.97 8.04 -4.85
N GLY A 247 -3.98 8.94 -4.94
CA GLY A 247 -3.10 9.25 -3.82
C GLY A 247 -3.85 9.76 -2.60
N VAL A 248 -4.78 10.68 -2.79
CA VAL A 248 -5.64 11.20 -1.70
C VAL A 248 -6.46 10.07 -1.09
N GLN A 249 -7.14 9.26 -1.90
CA GLN A 249 -7.94 8.11 -1.42
C GLN A 249 -7.09 7.17 -0.54
N ARG A 250 -5.94 6.75 -1.05
CA ARG A 250 -5.09 5.78 -0.36
C ARG A 250 -4.47 6.36 0.91
N GLN A 251 -4.13 7.63 0.95
CA GLN A 251 -3.59 8.27 2.16
C GLN A 251 -4.67 8.46 3.23
N LEU A 252 -5.91 8.77 2.87
CA LEU A 252 -7.04 8.79 3.80
C LEU A 252 -7.26 7.41 4.41
N LYS A 253 -7.33 6.36 3.58
CA LYS A 253 -7.40 4.96 4.04
C LYS A 253 -6.29 4.64 5.04
N ALA A 254 -5.03 4.89 4.67
CA ALA A 254 -3.86 4.55 5.48
C ALA A 254 -3.87 5.26 6.84
N ALA A 255 -4.19 6.56 6.86
CA ALA A 255 -4.31 7.32 8.11
C ALA A 255 -5.39 6.75 9.03
N GLY A 256 -6.55 6.38 8.47
CA GLY A 256 -7.62 5.72 9.21
C GLY A 256 -7.23 4.33 9.74
N ILE A 257 -6.52 3.52 8.93
CA ILE A 257 -5.98 2.22 9.37
C ILE A 257 -5.00 2.40 10.52
N PHE A 258 -4.09 3.36 10.47
CA PHE A 258 -3.11 3.60 11.53
C PHE A 258 -3.78 3.98 12.86
N ALA A 259 -4.81 4.81 12.82
CA ALA A 259 -5.60 5.12 13.99
C ALA A 259 -6.36 3.90 14.53
N ARG A 260 -6.92 3.06 13.64
CA ARG A 260 -7.59 1.81 14.01
C ARG A 260 -6.63 0.80 14.65
N LEU A 261 -5.44 0.61 14.10
CA LEU A 261 -4.41 -0.27 14.64
C LEU A 261 -4.00 0.15 16.05
N TRP A 262 -3.98 1.45 16.34
CA TRP A 262 -3.77 1.93 17.71
C TRP A 262 -4.96 1.63 18.61
N LEU A 263 -6.16 2.08 18.24
CA LEU A 263 -7.32 2.07 19.12
C LEU A 263 -7.89 0.67 19.35
N ARG A 264 -7.85 -0.19 18.32
CA ARG A 264 -8.39 -1.55 18.38
C ARG A 264 -7.33 -2.58 18.78
N ASP A 265 -6.12 -2.47 18.22
CA ASP A 265 -5.12 -3.53 18.28
C ASP A 265 -3.94 -3.17 19.20
N GLY A 266 -3.96 -1.98 19.84
CA GLY A 266 -2.92 -1.54 20.79
C GLY A 266 -1.54 -1.35 20.17
N LYS A 267 -1.44 -1.00 18.87
CA LYS A 267 -0.19 -0.82 18.11
C LYS A 267 0.16 0.68 17.92
N PRO A 268 0.77 1.37 18.91
CA PRO A 268 0.99 2.82 18.86
C PRO A 268 2.03 3.26 17.83
N SER A 269 2.91 2.35 17.39
CA SER A 269 4.01 2.68 16.47
C SER A 269 3.54 3.25 15.13
N TYR A 270 2.32 2.95 14.70
CA TYR A 270 1.75 3.45 13.45
C TYR A 270 1.29 4.91 13.50
N LEU A 271 0.99 5.45 14.70
CA LEU A 271 0.54 6.84 14.84
C LEU A 271 1.56 7.86 14.32
N ARG A 272 2.85 7.58 14.46
CA ARG A 272 3.94 8.46 13.99
C ARG A 272 3.95 8.64 12.46
N ASP A 273 3.34 7.74 11.71
CA ASP A 273 3.31 7.79 10.24
C ASP A 273 2.09 8.57 9.71
N ILE A 274 1.08 8.89 10.56
CA ILE A 274 -0.11 9.65 10.17
C ILE A 274 0.23 11.06 9.65
N PRO A 275 1.07 11.88 10.31
CA PRO A 275 1.39 13.23 9.80
C PRO A 275 2.04 13.20 8.42
N ARG A 276 2.94 12.24 8.14
CA ARG A 276 3.53 12.06 6.81
C ARG A 276 2.48 11.70 5.77
N THR A 277 1.59 10.79 6.13
CA THR A 277 0.49 10.32 5.30
C THR A 277 -0.44 11.47 4.92
N LEU A 278 -0.88 12.27 5.89
CA LEU A 278 -1.72 13.46 5.64
C LEU A 278 -0.98 14.54 4.85
N GLY A 279 0.32 14.69 5.07
CA GLY A 279 1.14 15.66 4.34
C GLY A 279 1.16 15.48 2.82
N TYR A 280 0.94 14.26 2.30
CA TYR A 280 0.74 14.06 0.86
C TYR A 280 -0.58 14.67 0.36
N ILE A 281 -1.62 14.66 1.20
CA ILE A 281 -2.91 15.25 0.87
C ILE A 281 -2.79 16.78 0.88
N SER A 282 -2.16 17.36 1.90
CA SER A 282 -1.90 18.80 2.00
C SER A 282 -1.12 19.35 0.79
N GLU A 283 -0.25 18.55 0.17
CA GLU A 283 0.47 18.95 -1.06
C GLU A 283 -0.40 18.90 -2.32
N VAL A 284 -1.32 17.95 -2.38
CA VAL A 284 -2.12 17.68 -3.59
C VAL A 284 -3.43 18.47 -3.60
N ALA A 285 -4.14 18.48 -2.47
CA ALA A 285 -5.48 19.00 -2.38
C ALA A 285 -5.62 20.48 -2.83
N PRO A 286 -4.65 21.40 -2.59
CA PRO A 286 -4.74 22.77 -3.08
C PRO A 286 -4.80 22.93 -4.60
N ARG A 287 -4.40 21.91 -5.36
CA ARG A 287 -4.47 21.93 -6.84
C ARG A 287 -5.87 21.62 -7.39
N TYR A 288 -6.74 21.11 -6.53
CA TYR A 288 -8.07 20.66 -6.89
C TYR A 288 -9.11 21.42 -6.06
N PRO A 289 -9.85 22.38 -6.64
CA PRO A 289 -10.88 23.15 -5.92
C PRO A 289 -11.90 22.26 -5.21
N GLU A 290 -12.19 21.09 -5.76
CA GLU A 290 -13.12 20.10 -5.21
C GLU A 290 -12.64 19.51 -3.87
N LEU A 291 -11.33 19.57 -3.59
CA LEU A 291 -10.70 19.10 -2.35
C LEU A 291 -10.41 20.21 -1.33
N ALA A 292 -10.83 21.46 -1.58
CA ALA A 292 -10.51 22.59 -0.71
C ALA A 292 -11.00 22.41 0.74
N SER A 293 -12.17 21.82 0.93
CA SER A 293 -12.71 21.52 2.28
C SER A 293 -11.91 20.40 2.98
N LEU A 294 -11.47 19.39 2.24
CA LEU A 294 -10.58 18.35 2.77
C LEU A 294 -9.24 18.94 3.20
N ALA A 295 -8.65 19.81 2.38
CA ALA A 295 -7.38 20.49 2.71
C ALA A 295 -7.51 21.24 4.05
N ARG A 296 -8.56 22.07 4.20
CA ARG A 296 -8.82 22.80 5.45
C ARG A 296 -9.01 21.86 6.65
N LEU A 297 -9.81 20.80 6.50
CA LEU A 297 -10.01 19.82 7.58
C LEU A 297 -8.68 19.22 8.04
N ILE A 298 -7.81 18.86 7.11
CA ILE A 298 -6.51 18.26 7.42
C ILE A 298 -5.58 19.29 8.06
N ASP A 299 -5.38 20.44 7.42
CA ASP A 299 -4.34 21.40 7.81
C ASP A 299 -4.73 22.21 9.06
N GLU A 300 -6.02 22.57 9.21
CA GLU A 300 -6.47 23.41 10.31
C GLU A 300 -6.98 22.62 11.52
N ARG A 301 -7.39 21.35 11.34
CA ARG A 301 -7.97 20.56 12.43
C ARG A 301 -7.21 19.27 12.71
N CYS A 302 -6.93 18.43 11.70
CA CYS A 302 -6.32 17.11 11.95
C CYS A 302 -4.85 17.22 12.37
N LEU A 303 -4.01 17.92 11.61
CA LEU A 303 -2.58 18.03 11.86
C LEU A 303 -2.27 18.73 13.19
N PRO A 304 -2.92 19.85 13.58
CA PRO A 304 -2.70 20.47 14.89
C PRO A 304 -3.07 19.56 16.06
N LEU A 305 -4.17 18.82 15.97
CA LEU A 305 -4.59 17.88 17.01
C LEU A 305 -3.64 16.68 17.13
N LEU A 306 -3.15 16.17 16.00
CA LEU A 306 -2.13 15.10 16.00
C LEU A 306 -0.84 15.58 16.68
N GLN A 307 -0.42 16.82 16.39
CA GLN A 307 0.77 17.41 17.00
C GLN A 307 0.58 17.61 18.51
N ALA A 308 -0.60 18.05 18.96
CA ALA A 308 -0.91 18.22 20.37
C ALA A 308 -0.97 16.89 21.14
N LYS A 309 -1.38 15.80 20.48
CA LYS A 309 -1.46 14.44 21.04
C LYS A 309 -0.15 13.64 20.92
N ALA A 310 0.82 14.14 20.17
CA ALA A 310 2.12 13.48 20.10
C ALA A 310 2.75 13.47 21.53
N PRO A 311 3.26 12.31 22.03
CA PRO A 311 3.95 12.31 23.30
C PRO A 311 5.10 13.30 23.21
N ALA A 312 5.22 14.20 24.21
CA ALA A 312 6.32 15.14 24.29
C ALA A 312 7.62 14.34 24.08
N ALA A 313 8.38 14.67 23.04
CA ALA A 313 9.67 14.05 22.82
C ALA A 313 10.45 14.19 24.12
N THR A 314 10.78 13.06 24.75
CA THR A 314 11.63 13.05 25.94
C THR A 314 12.93 13.73 25.51
N VAL A 315 13.07 15.00 25.87
CA VAL A 315 14.32 15.75 25.70
C VAL A 315 15.33 14.96 26.49
N ALA A 316 16.15 14.19 25.81
CA ALA A 316 17.34 13.62 26.42
C ALA A 316 18.14 14.84 26.94
N ARG A 317 18.12 15.03 28.28
CA ARG A 317 19.01 15.97 28.92
C ARG A 317 20.44 15.49 28.70
N PRO A 318 21.33 16.42 28.43
CA PRO A 318 22.73 16.16 28.09
C PRO A 318 23.50 15.38 29.18
#